data_e05a5f7b7a8a4206d95f7ab6740cf6a5
#
_entry.id   e05a5f7b7a8a4206d95f7ab6740cf6a5
#
_cell.length_a   1.000
_cell.length_b   1.000
_cell.length_c   1.000
_cell.angle_alpha   90.00
_cell.angle_beta   90.00
_cell.angle_gamma   90.00
#
_symmetry.space_group_name_H-M   'P 1'
#
loop_
_entity.id
_entity.type
_entity.pdbx_description
1 polymer ?
#
loop_
_entity_poly.entity_id
_entity_poly.type
_entity_poly.pdbx_seq_one_letter_code
_entity_poly.pdbx_strand_id
1 'polypeptide(L)'
;MHYTMLLWPHANARYQVETEKLARAELEVMLSRLGMEYTWEEGGVAGLPSLDFAARPLADAEATVISRHSLLYALFERREDGALLPLLGREAPRVGGDLPGILKYKGKTNENFTQLLINLAWLAGNMPEKAHLLDPMCGRGTALFVALNRGWDVVGSDIDRAALREAEQFFKRYLEYHRFKHTTKRGSLTLRGKKSAPYTAFTLPAGTLRLAEAEAARAREAFGAGTFDLLCADLPYGVQHGANMPLEALLRLALPAWAETLKHGAAMALSFNAQTLPARKVRALLAGAGLRVLEGGPYDHFEHWVEQAVTRDIAVAVRP
;
A
#
# COMPACT_ATOMS: atom_id res chain seq x y z
N MET A 1 8.99 14.39 24.69
CA MET A 1 7.76 13.71 25.18
C MET A 1 7.94 12.22 24.99
N HIS A 2 7.33 11.43 25.85
CA HIS A 2 7.30 9.97 25.75
C HIS A 2 5.98 9.53 25.11
N TYR A 3 6.05 8.63 24.17
CA TYR A 3 4.90 8.15 23.40
C TYR A 3 4.76 6.65 23.55
N THR A 4 3.52 6.19 23.64
CA THR A 4 3.12 4.79 23.51
C THR A 4 2.15 4.64 22.37
N MET A 5 2.56 3.95 21.32
CA MET A 5 1.71 3.56 20.20
C MET A 5 1.18 2.15 20.43
N LEU A 6 -0.09 2.02 20.77
CA LEU A 6 -0.76 0.72 20.76
C LEU A 6 -0.94 0.24 19.33
N LEU A 7 -0.62 -1.03 19.10
CA LEU A 7 -0.75 -1.68 17.81
C LEU A 7 -2.04 -2.51 17.76
N TRP A 8 -2.59 -2.64 16.56
CA TRP A 8 -3.71 -3.53 16.31
C TRP A 8 -3.31 -4.99 16.59
N PRO A 9 -3.94 -5.66 17.56
CA PRO A 9 -3.52 -7.01 17.96
C PRO A 9 -3.88 -8.04 16.90
N HIS A 10 -3.03 -9.07 16.75
CA HIS A 10 -3.29 -10.20 15.88
C HIS A 10 -3.54 -11.48 16.69
N ALA A 11 -4.54 -12.28 16.31
CA ALA A 11 -4.91 -13.49 17.03
C ALA A 11 -3.83 -14.60 17.01
N ASN A 12 -2.97 -14.61 15.97
CA ASN A 12 -1.85 -15.56 15.88
C ASN A 12 -0.57 -14.93 16.43
N ALA A 13 -0.04 -15.50 17.54
CA ALA A 13 1.13 -14.96 18.23
C ALA A 13 2.40 -14.89 17.35
N ARG A 14 2.64 -15.89 16.49
CA ARG A 14 3.79 -15.84 15.56
C ARG A 14 3.68 -14.69 14.56
N TYR A 15 2.49 -14.49 14.02
CA TYR A 15 2.22 -13.40 13.10
C TYR A 15 2.26 -12.03 13.81
N GLN A 16 1.90 -11.99 15.11
CA GLN A 16 2.01 -10.79 15.94
C GLN A 16 3.47 -10.28 16.00
N VAL A 17 4.44 -11.17 16.22
CA VAL A 17 5.87 -10.81 16.27
C VAL A 17 6.35 -10.20 14.94
N GLU A 18 5.97 -10.81 13.82
CA GLU A 18 6.31 -10.27 12.50
C GLU A 18 5.66 -8.90 12.25
N THR A 19 4.40 -8.73 12.67
CA THR A 19 3.70 -7.43 12.50
C THR A 19 4.27 -6.33 13.38
N GLU A 20 4.75 -6.61 14.58
CA GLU A 20 5.44 -5.64 15.44
C GLU A 20 6.76 -5.16 14.82
N LYS A 21 7.53 -6.08 14.23
CA LYS A 21 8.75 -5.75 13.48
C LYS A 21 8.43 -4.80 12.31
N LEU A 22 7.40 -5.11 11.52
CA LEU A 22 6.96 -4.27 10.41
C LEU A 22 6.44 -2.90 10.88
N ALA A 23 5.67 -2.87 11.97
CA ALA A 23 5.17 -1.65 12.57
C ALA A 23 6.31 -0.73 13.00
N ARG A 24 7.34 -1.29 13.62
CA ARG A 24 8.53 -0.54 14.03
C ARG A 24 9.25 0.06 12.82
N ALA A 25 9.50 -0.74 11.79
CA ALA A 25 10.15 -0.27 10.56
C ALA A 25 9.31 0.83 9.84
N GLU A 26 7.99 0.68 9.80
CA GLU A 26 7.09 1.70 9.24
C GLU A 26 7.17 3.01 10.02
N LEU A 27 7.11 2.95 11.36
CA LEU A 27 7.20 4.13 12.21
C LEU A 27 8.58 4.82 12.06
N GLU A 28 9.67 4.06 11.93
CA GLU A 28 11.00 4.59 11.63
C GLU A 28 11.03 5.35 10.30
N VAL A 29 10.41 4.81 9.25
CA VAL A 29 10.26 5.54 7.96
C VAL A 29 9.47 6.84 8.15
N MET A 30 8.36 6.79 8.90
CA MET A 30 7.54 7.98 9.16
C MET A 30 8.31 9.05 9.91
N LEU A 31 8.93 8.71 11.04
CA LEU A 31 9.70 9.64 11.87
C LEU A 31 10.87 10.24 11.09
N SER A 32 11.61 9.41 10.36
CA SER A 32 12.69 9.87 9.48
C SER A 32 12.20 10.83 8.40
N ARG A 33 11.07 10.53 7.76
CA ARG A 33 10.48 11.38 6.72
C ARG A 33 10.01 12.72 7.26
N LEU A 34 9.58 12.77 8.54
CA LEU A 34 9.19 13.97 9.25
C LEU A 34 10.38 14.74 9.84
N GLY A 35 11.62 14.26 9.66
CA GLY A 35 12.83 14.87 10.24
C GLY A 35 12.81 14.86 11.77
N MET A 36 12.19 13.84 12.38
CA MET A 36 12.09 13.70 13.82
C MET A 36 13.23 12.84 14.35
N GLU A 37 14.01 13.39 15.27
CA GLU A 37 14.91 12.60 16.12
C GLU A 37 14.06 11.87 17.17
N TYR A 38 14.38 10.61 17.40
CA TYR A 38 13.67 9.75 18.36
C TYR A 38 14.63 8.75 19.00
N THR A 39 14.21 8.25 20.16
CA THR A 39 14.85 7.12 20.85
C THR A 39 13.79 6.09 21.21
N TRP A 40 14.12 4.82 20.96
CA TRP A 40 13.25 3.72 21.41
C TRP A 40 13.33 3.59 22.92
N GLU A 41 12.23 3.23 23.54
CA GLU A 41 12.12 3.01 24.97
C GLU A 41 11.61 1.60 25.26
N GLU A 42 12.00 1.08 26.41
CA GLU A 42 11.34 -0.10 26.98
C GLU A 42 10.07 0.34 27.68
N GLY A 43 8.97 -0.35 27.38
CA GLY A 43 7.67 -0.02 27.93
C GLY A 43 6.68 -1.13 27.66
N GLY A 44 5.43 -0.77 27.66
CA GLY A 44 4.32 -1.68 27.39
C GLY A 44 3.09 -1.29 28.18
N VAL A 45 1.94 -1.69 27.68
CA VAL A 45 0.65 -1.44 28.30
C VAL A 45 -0.06 -2.76 28.53
N ALA A 46 -0.02 -3.26 29.75
CA ALA A 46 -0.78 -4.45 30.19
C ALA A 46 -0.58 -5.68 29.28
N GLY A 47 0.63 -5.86 28.69
CA GLY A 47 0.92 -6.97 27.78
C GLY A 47 0.32 -6.81 26.37
N LEU A 48 -0.24 -5.65 26.04
CA LEU A 48 -0.71 -5.35 24.69
C LEU A 48 0.48 -5.01 23.77
N PRO A 49 0.40 -5.36 22.47
CA PRO A 49 1.42 -4.99 21.50
C PRO A 49 1.53 -3.47 21.39
N SER A 50 2.72 -2.94 21.62
CA SER A 50 2.97 -1.50 21.58
C SER A 50 4.39 -1.18 21.12
N LEU A 51 4.58 0.06 20.66
CA LEU A 51 5.88 0.67 20.41
C LEU A 51 6.01 1.90 21.31
N ASP A 52 7.08 1.93 22.11
CA ASP A 52 7.37 3.02 23.02
C ASP A 52 8.58 3.78 22.54
N PHE A 53 8.47 5.12 22.46
CA PHE A 53 9.55 5.98 21.97
C PHE A 53 9.47 7.39 22.57
N ALA A 54 10.61 8.06 22.64
CA ALA A 54 10.70 9.47 22.98
C ALA A 54 11.06 10.29 21.75
N ALA A 55 10.38 11.42 21.59
CA ALA A 55 10.61 12.41 20.55
C ALA A 55 10.15 13.79 21.01
N ARG A 56 10.42 14.85 20.21
CA ARG A 56 9.80 16.16 20.45
C ARG A 56 8.29 16.10 20.31
N PRO A 57 7.54 17.10 20.80
CA PRO A 57 6.09 17.20 20.59
C PRO A 57 5.73 17.12 19.10
N LEU A 58 4.67 16.37 18.79
CA LEU A 58 4.11 16.24 17.44
C LEU A 58 3.32 17.51 17.08
N ALA A 59 3.60 18.05 15.90
CA ALA A 59 2.71 19.04 15.29
C ALA A 59 1.49 18.34 14.63
N ASP A 60 0.39 19.08 14.41
CA ASP A 60 -0.85 18.53 13.84
C ASP A 60 -0.64 17.81 12.48
N ALA A 61 0.21 18.39 11.63
CA ALA A 61 0.55 17.79 10.35
C ALA A 61 1.30 16.45 10.50
N GLU A 62 2.20 16.36 11.49
CA GLU A 62 2.94 15.14 11.80
C GLU A 62 2.02 14.08 12.43
N ALA A 63 1.14 14.49 13.32
CA ALA A 63 0.10 13.65 13.90
C ALA A 63 -0.80 13.05 12.79
N THR A 64 -1.14 13.84 11.77
CA THR A 64 -1.90 13.37 10.60
C THR A 64 -1.13 12.29 9.83
N VAL A 65 0.18 12.44 9.65
CA VAL A 65 1.01 11.39 9.00
C VAL A 65 1.01 10.11 9.84
N ILE A 66 1.25 10.22 11.15
CA ILE A 66 1.30 9.06 12.06
C ILE A 66 -0.07 8.36 12.16
N SER A 67 -1.20 9.10 12.06
CA SER A 67 -2.55 8.50 12.08
C SER A 67 -2.80 7.53 10.91
N ARG A 68 -1.96 7.57 9.87
CA ARG A 68 -1.98 6.66 8.72
C ARG A 68 -1.16 5.39 8.91
N HIS A 69 -0.46 5.24 10.02
CA HIS A 69 0.33 4.04 10.28
C HIS A 69 -0.54 2.77 10.20
N SER A 70 -0.04 1.74 9.52
CA SER A 70 -0.83 0.56 9.12
C SER A 70 -1.41 -0.24 10.28
N LEU A 71 -0.70 -0.27 11.40
CA LEU A 71 -1.06 -1.01 12.61
C LEU A 71 -1.42 -0.09 13.80
N LEU A 72 -1.54 1.20 13.61
CA LEU A 72 -1.95 2.10 14.68
C LEU A 72 -3.35 1.73 15.18
N TYR A 73 -3.46 1.43 16.48
CA TYR A 73 -4.73 1.38 17.21
C TYR A 73 -5.01 2.74 17.86
N ALA A 74 -4.07 3.22 18.69
CA ALA A 74 -4.09 4.54 19.29
C ALA A 74 -2.68 4.97 19.69
N LEU A 75 -2.39 6.28 19.64
CA LEU A 75 -1.18 6.91 20.15
C LEU A 75 -1.49 7.69 21.41
N PHE A 76 -0.65 7.51 22.42
CA PHE A 76 -0.73 8.17 23.70
C PHE A 76 0.56 8.93 24.01
N GLU A 77 0.42 10.04 24.71
CA GLU A 77 1.50 10.61 25.51
C GLU A 77 1.59 9.81 26.82
N ARG A 78 2.79 9.33 27.16
CA ARG A 78 3.06 8.66 28.43
C ARG A 78 3.69 9.67 29.40
N ARG A 79 3.04 9.88 30.53
CA ARG A 79 3.49 10.76 31.59
C ARG A 79 4.42 10.05 32.55
N GLU A 80 5.17 10.83 33.35
CA GLU A 80 6.10 10.30 34.36
C GLU A 80 5.41 9.45 35.44
N ASP A 81 4.17 9.74 35.75
CA ASP A 81 3.32 8.98 36.69
C ASP A 81 2.76 7.66 36.08
N GLY A 82 3.08 7.36 34.82
CA GLY A 82 2.60 6.20 34.10
C GLY A 82 1.22 6.39 33.44
N ALA A 83 0.56 7.55 33.59
CA ALA A 83 -0.70 7.84 32.93
C ALA A 83 -0.53 7.95 31.41
N LEU A 84 -1.49 7.41 30.66
CA LEU A 84 -1.56 7.49 29.21
C LEU A 84 -2.62 8.52 28.81
N LEU A 85 -2.17 9.63 28.21
CA LEU A 85 -3.05 10.65 27.67
C LEU A 85 -3.27 10.39 26.19
N PRO A 86 -4.51 10.11 25.73
CA PRO A 86 -4.78 9.84 24.33
C PRO A 86 -4.50 11.07 23.45
N LEU A 87 -3.76 10.89 22.36
CA LEU A 87 -3.42 11.93 21.42
C LEU A 87 -4.19 11.78 20.09
N LEU A 88 -4.10 10.60 19.48
CA LEU A 88 -4.75 10.32 18.21
C LEU A 88 -5.04 8.84 18.03
N GLY A 89 -6.01 8.54 17.17
CA GLY A 89 -6.28 7.23 16.64
C GLY A 89 -5.97 7.13 15.15
N ARG A 90 -6.33 6.01 14.55
CA ARG A 90 -6.20 5.78 13.11
C ARG A 90 -7.06 6.75 12.31
N GLU A 91 -6.55 7.22 11.15
CA GLU A 91 -7.31 8.04 10.21
C GLU A 91 -8.66 7.39 9.87
N ALA A 92 -9.73 8.17 9.95
CA ALA A 92 -11.08 7.66 9.67
C ALA A 92 -11.25 7.35 8.17
N PRO A 93 -11.83 6.18 7.82
CA PRO A 93 -12.05 5.82 6.43
C PRO A 93 -13.12 6.69 5.78
N ARG A 94 -12.93 7.09 4.52
CA ARG A 94 -13.85 7.93 3.76
C ARG A 94 -15.05 7.17 3.17
N VAL A 95 -14.93 5.85 3.00
CA VAL A 95 -15.97 4.97 2.48
C VAL A 95 -16.43 4.02 3.58
N GLY A 96 -15.61 3.05 3.97
CA GLY A 96 -15.94 2.14 5.06
C GLY A 96 -14.73 1.34 5.51
N GLY A 97 -14.51 1.27 6.83
CA GLY A 97 -13.34 0.60 7.40
C GLY A 97 -13.26 -0.88 7.11
N ASP A 98 -14.41 -1.51 6.90
CA ASP A 98 -14.55 -2.93 6.56
C ASP A 98 -14.38 -3.24 5.06
N LEU A 99 -14.53 -2.23 4.19
CA LEU A 99 -14.48 -2.40 2.73
C LEU A 99 -13.29 -3.23 2.23
N PRO A 100 -12.04 -2.99 2.63
CA PRO A 100 -10.92 -3.82 2.17
C PRO A 100 -10.92 -5.23 2.73
N GLY A 101 -11.61 -5.46 3.86
CA GLY A 101 -11.62 -6.72 4.63
C GLY A 101 -12.69 -7.73 4.21
N ILE A 102 -13.83 -7.28 3.66
CA ILE A 102 -15.02 -8.12 3.41
C ILE A 102 -14.79 -9.17 2.33
N LEU A 103 -14.25 -8.77 1.17
CA LEU A 103 -14.03 -9.69 0.06
C LEU A 103 -12.90 -10.65 0.41
N LYS A 104 -13.25 -11.89 0.73
CA LYS A 104 -12.30 -12.94 1.10
C LYS A 104 -12.08 -13.91 -0.05
N TYR A 105 -10.82 -14.23 -0.33
CA TYR A 105 -10.42 -15.20 -1.36
C TYR A 105 -9.05 -15.79 -1.00
N LYS A 106 -8.74 -16.95 -1.60
CA LYS A 106 -7.44 -17.61 -1.38
C LYS A 106 -6.31 -16.72 -1.91
N GLY A 107 -5.28 -16.50 -1.09
CA GLY A 107 -4.14 -15.65 -1.43
C GLY A 107 -4.39 -14.15 -1.28
N LYS A 108 -5.50 -13.75 -0.62
CA LYS A 108 -5.73 -12.35 -0.30
C LYS A 108 -4.66 -11.84 0.66
N THR A 109 -4.04 -10.73 0.29
CA THR A 109 -3.13 -10.01 1.19
C THR A 109 -3.92 -9.27 2.27
N ASN A 110 -3.38 -9.29 3.50
CA ASN A 110 -3.95 -8.58 4.63
C ASN A 110 -4.03 -7.07 4.34
N GLU A 111 -5.13 -6.44 4.71
CA GLU A 111 -5.39 -5.02 4.45
C GLU A 111 -4.44 -4.08 5.19
N ASN A 112 -3.97 -4.45 6.40
CA ASN A 112 -2.98 -3.66 7.13
C ASN A 112 -1.61 -3.71 6.42
N PHE A 113 -1.20 -4.90 5.92
CA PHE A 113 0.01 -5.00 5.11
C PHE A 113 -0.11 -4.20 3.79
N THR A 114 -1.27 -4.24 3.16
CA THR A 114 -1.54 -3.41 1.97
C THR A 114 -1.45 -1.92 2.29
N GLN A 115 -1.91 -1.52 3.47
CA GLN A 115 -1.78 -0.14 3.95
C GLN A 115 -0.31 0.25 4.19
N LEU A 116 0.50 -0.65 4.78
CA LEU A 116 1.95 -0.47 4.91
C LEU A 116 2.59 -0.23 3.53
N LEU A 117 2.29 -1.09 2.54
CA LEU A 117 2.83 -0.95 1.18
C LEU A 117 2.51 0.42 0.56
N ILE A 118 1.26 0.87 0.70
CA ILE A 118 0.81 2.18 0.23
C ILE A 118 1.50 3.31 0.99
N ASN A 119 1.67 3.18 2.32
CA ASN A 119 2.38 4.16 3.14
C ASN A 119 3.82 4.35 2.68
N LEU A 120 4.53 3.26 2.42
CA LEU A 120 5.92 3.32 2.00
C LEU A 120 6.09 4.03 0.66
N ALA A 121 5.21 3.78 -0.33
CA ALA A 121 5.22 4.53 -1.57
C ALA A 121 4.89 6.02 -1.36
N TRP A 122 3.90 6.33 -0.53
CA TRP A 122 3.48 7.69 -0.25
C TRP A 122 4.56 8.50 0.49
N LEU A 123 5.17 7.92 1.53
CA LEU A 123 6.25 8.53 2.31
C LEU A 123 7.54 8.73 1.51
N ALA A 124 7.85 7.81 0.60
CA ALA A 124 9.01 7.90 -0.27
C ALA A 124 8.87 9.00 -1.34
N GLY A 125 7.65 9.29 -1.75
CA GLY A 125 7.32 10.29 -2.77
C GLY A 125 7.04 11.69 -2.21
N ASN A 126 6.19 12.43 -2.94
CA ASN A 126 5.87 13.83 -2.64
C ASN A 126 4.80 14.01 -1.54
N MET A 127 4.25 12.93 -0.99
CA MET A 127 3.24 12.92 0.07
C MET A 127 2.02 13.83 -0.22
N PRO A 128 1.37 13.75 -1.38
CA PRO A 128 0.22 14.60 -1.64
C PRO A 128 -0.93 14.27 -0.69
N GLU A 129 -1.71 15.27 -0.29
CA GLU A 129 -2.89 15.08 0.56
C GLU A 129 -3.91 14.19 -0.16
N LYS A 130 -4.21 14.50 -1.41
CA LYS A 130 -5.04 13.70 -2.32
C LYS A 130 -4.17 13.11 -3.43
N ALA A 131 -3.93 11.82 -3.36
CA ALA A 131 -3.09 11.12 -4.32
C ALA A 131 -3.89 10.46 -5.44
N HIS A 132 -3.21 10.22 -6.56
CA HIS A 132 -3.66 9.35 -7.64
C HIS A 132 -2.79 8.10 -7.66
N LEU A 133 -3.36 6.97 -7.28
CA LEU A 133 -2.66 5.69 -7.14
C LEU A 133 -2.92 4.77 -8.33
N LEU A 134 -1.86 4.09 -8.81
CA LEU A 134 -1.95 2.97 -9.74
C LEU A 134 -1.58 1.66 -9.03
N ASP A 135 -2.43 0.63 -9.22
CA ASP A 135 -2.09 -0.78 -8.99
C ASP A 135 -2.20 -1.53 -10.33
N PRO A 136 -1.07 -1.81 -11.02
CA PRO A 136 -1.08 -2.41 -12.34
C PRO A 136 -1.27 -3.92 -12.35
N MET A 137 -1.46 -4.55 -11.18
CA MET A 137 -1.71 -5.97 -10.97
C MET A 137 -2.74 -6.18 -9.84
N CYS A 138 -3.85 -5.42 -9.91
CA CYS A 138 -4.73 -5.18 -8.77
C CYS A 138 -5.57 -6.39 -8.32
N GLY A 139 -5.66 -7.45 -9.12
CA GLY A 139 -6.49 -8.59 -8.80
C GLY A 139 -7.93 -8.18 -8.44
N ARG A 140 -8.32 -8.48 -7.21
CA ARG A 140 -9.65 -8.10 -6.66
C ARG A 140 -9.68 -6.76 -5.94
N GLY A 141 -8.62 -5.94 -6.04
CA GLY A 141 -8.63 -4.52 -5.69
C GLY A 141 -8.42 -4.16 -4.24
N THR A 142 -7.78 -5.01 -3.41
CA THR A 142 -7.55 -4.68 -1.98
C THR A 142 -6.81 -3.34 -1.82
N ALA A 143 -5.74 -3.11 -2.60
CA ALA A 143 -4.98 -1.85 -2.55
C ALA A 143 -5.83 -0.64 -2.97
N LEU A 144 -6.71 -0.83 -3.96
CA LEU A 144 -7.61 0.22 -4.42
C LEU A 144 -8.61 0.62 -3.34
N PHE A 145 -9.18 -0.35 -2.63
CA PHE A 145 -10.14 -0.08 -1.55
C PHE A 145 -9.47 0.60 -0.35
N VAL A 146 -8.25 0.19 0.02
CA VAL A 146 -7.46 0.85 1.07
C VAL A 146 -7.16 2.30 0.71
N ALA A 147 -6.70 2.57 -0.52
CA ALA A 147 -6.37 3.92 -0.96
C ALA A 147 -7.62 4.81 -1.15
N LEU A 148 -8.73 4.24 -1.66
CA LEU A 148 -9.99 4.97 -1.79
C LEU A 148 -10.54 5.42 -0.42
N ASN A 149 -10.32 4.63 0.63
CA ASN A 149 -10.68 4.99 2.01
C ASN A 149 -9.93 6.23 2.53
N ARG A 150 -8.80 6.60 1.93
CA ARG A 150 -8.09 7.86 2.21
C ARG A 150 -8.63 9.05 1.41
N GLY A 151 -9.65 8.85 0.59
CA GLY A 151 -10.19 9.90 -0.29
C GLY A 151 -9.35 10.11 -1.55
N TRP A 152 -8.58 9.11 -1.98
CA TRP A 152 -7.71 9.18 -3.14
C TRP A 152 -8.39 8.69 -4.41
N ASP A 153 -7.90 9.17 -5.57
CA ASP A 153 -8.31 8.61 -6.85
C ASP A 153 -7.43 7.38 -7.16
N VAL A 154 -8.06 6.28 -7.56
CA VAL A 154 -7.37 5.00 -7.72
C VAL A 154 -7.67 4.34 -9.05
N VAL A 155 -6.64 3.79 -9.66
CA VAL A 155 -6.73 3.01 -10.90
C VAL A 155 -6.10 1.65 -10.66
N GLY A 156 -6.87 0.60 -10.94
CA GLY A 156 -6.37 -0.77 -10.97
C GLY A 156 -6.45 -1.35 -12.37
N SER A 157 -5.45 -2.15 -12.73
CA SER A 157 -5.54 -2.98 -13.93
C SER A 157 -5.09 -4.41 -13.64
N ASP A 158 -5.66 -5.35 -14.37
CA ASP A 158 -5.27 -6.75 -14.34
C ASP A 158 -5.60 -7.41 -15.68
N ILE A 159 -4.95 -8.54 -15.96
CA ILE A 159 -5.28 -9.41 -17.09
C ILE A 159 -6.37 -10.43 -16.72
N ASP A 160 -6.56 -10.69 -15.41
CA ASP A 160 -7.59 -11.59 -14.91
C ASP A 160 -8.95 -10.91 -14.90
N ARG A 161 -9.69 -11.12 -15.98
CA ARG A 161 -11.06 -10.62 -16.15
C ARG A 161 -12.02 -11.09 -15.06
N ALA A 162 -11.81 -12.30 -14.52
CA ALA A 162 -12.67 -12.85 -13.49
C ALA A 162 -12.46 -12.09 -12.16
N ALA A 163 -11.21 -11.86 -11.78
CA ALA A 163 -10.86 -11.06 -10.60
C ALA A 163 -11.41 -9.63 -10.70
N LEU A 164 -11.25 -8.98 -11.85
CA LEU A 164 -11.79 -7.62 -12.08
C LEU A 164 -13.33 -7.58 -11.99
N ARG A 165 -14.03 -8.58 -12.53
CA ARG A 165 -15.50 -8.65 -12.43
C ARG A 165 -15.96 -8.87 -11.00
N GLU A 166 -15.27 -9.74 -10.24
CA GLU A 166 -15.56 -9.95 -8.81
C GLU A 166 -15.37 -8.64 -8.04
N ALA A 167 -14.27 -7.91 -8.27
CA ALA A 167 -14.01 -6.61 -7.66
C ALA A 167 -15.10 -5.58 -8.00
N GLU A 168 -15.48 -5.48 -9.29
CA GLU A 168 -16.53 -4.58 -9.76
C GLU A 168 -17.87 -4.89 -9.11
N GLN A 169 -18.29 -6.16 -9.14
CA GLN A 169 -19.58 -6.59 -8.57
C GLN A 169 -19.62 -6.41 -7.05
N PHE A 170 -18.54 -6.78 -6.37
CA PHE A 170 -18.41 -6.58 -4.93
C PHE A 170 -18.54 -5.09 -4.57
N PHE A 171 -17.73 -4.24 -5.20
CA PHE A 171 -17.74 -2.81 -4.89
C PHE A 171 -19.09 -2.16 -5.18
N LYS A 172 -19.71 -2.48 -6.33
CA LYS A 172 -21.04 -2.00 -6.66
C LYS A 172 -22.08 -2.38 -5.59
N ARG A 173 -22.11 -3.67 -5.18
CA ARG A 173 -23.02 -4.14 -4.12
C ARG A 173 -22.76 -3.46 -2.79
N TYR A 174 -21.49 -3.25 -2.45
CA TYR A 174 -21.09 -2.54 -1.23
C TYR A 174 -21.65 -1.12 -1.22
N LEU A 175 -21.49 -0.37 -2.30
CA LEU A 175 -21.99 1.00 -2.43
C LEU A 175 -23.52 1.06 -2.35
N GLU A 176 -24.21 0.13 -3.01
CA GLU A 176 -25.67 0.04 -2.99
C GLU A 176 -26.20 -0.32 -1.59
N TYR A 177 -25.59 -1.31 -0.93
CA TYR A 177 -25.97 -1.76 0.41
C TYR A 177 -25.84 -0.64 1.45
N HIS A 178 -24.72 0.07 1.43
CA HIS A 178 -24.45 1.18 2.34
C HIS A 178 -25.04 2.52 1.85
N ARG A 179 -25.76 2.54 0.73
CA ARG A 179 -26.42 3.73 0.15
C ARG A 179 -25.46 4.88 -0.15
N PHE A 180 -24.23 4.59 -0.55
CA PHE A 180 -23.28 5.62 -0.99
C PHE A 180 -23.73 6.22 -2.34
N LYS A 181 -23.79 7.56 -2.42
CA LYS A 181 -23.99 8.27 -3.69
C LYS A 181 -22.80 7.98 -4.60
N HIS A 182 -23.07 7.46 -5.78
CA HIS A 182 -22.04 7.17 -6.77
C HIS A 182 -22.61 7.22 -8.19
N THR A 183 -21.71 7.39 -9.15
CA THR A 183 -21.99 7.19 -10.58
C THR A 183 -21.07 6.11 -11.12
N THR A 184 -21.55 5.36 -12.10
CA THR A 184 -20.78 4.31 -12.76
C THR A 184 -20.68 4.63 -14.25
N LYS A 185 -19.44 4.63 -14.78
CA LYS A 185 -19.14 4.82 -16.20
C LYS A 185 -18.37 3.63 -16.73
N ARG A 186 -18.79 3.12 -17.90
CA ARG A 186 -18.06 2.10 -18.65
C ARG A 186 -17.47 2.70 -19.91
N GLY A 187 -16.28 2.23 -20.31
CA GLY A 187 -15.61 2.70 -21.51
C GLY A 187 -14.52 1.73 -21.95
N SER A 188 -13.70 2.16 -22.89
CA SER A 188 -12.54 1.40 -23.35
C SER A 188 -11.34 2.32 -23.46
N LEU A 189 -10.20 1.85 -23.00
CA LEU A 189 -8.91 2.48 -23.25
C LEU A 189 -8.45 2.17 -24.67
N THR A 190 -7.69 3.07 -25.25
CA THR A 190 -7.08 2.85 -26.57
C THR A 190 -5.67 2.31 -26.38
N LEU A 191 -5.43 1.09 -26.87
CA LEU A 191 -4.13 0.44 -26.86
C LEU A 191 -3.75 0.12 -28.30
N ARG A 192 -2.50 0.46 -28.72
CA ARG A 192 -2.01 0.33 -30.12
C ARG A 192 -2.96 0.96 -31.15
N GLY A 193 -3.50 2.14 -30.80
CA GLY A 193 -4.45 2.85 -31.66
C GLY A 193 -5.84 2.19 -31.79
N LYS A 194 -6.13 1.13 -31.02
CA LYS A 194 -7.43 0.42 -31.03
C LYS A 194 -8.07 0.48 -29.66
N LYS A 195 -9.40 0.60 -29.61
CA LYS A 195 -10.19 0.43 -28.39
C LYS A 195 -10.16 -1.04 -28.00
N SER A 196 -9.36 -1.41 -27.00
CA SER A 196 -9.09 -2.83 -26.70
C SER A 196 -9.06 -3.18 -25.22
N ALA A 197 -9.07 -2.22 -24.30
CA ALA A 197 -9.06 -2.47 -22.87
C ALA A 197 -10.32 -1.87 -22.22
N PRO A 198 -11.34 -2.66 -21.94
CA PRO A 198 -12.55 -2.19 -21.28
C PRO A 198 -12.22 -1.75 -19.84
N TYR A 199 -12.93 -0.73 -19.37
CA TYR A 199 -12.85 -0.30 -17.98
C TYR A 199 -14.24 0.02 -17.41
N THR A 200 -14.34 -0.09 -16.09
CA THR A 200 -15.45 0.46 -15.29
C THR A 200 -14.89 1.46 -14.29
N ALA A 201 -15.51 2.63 -14.20
CA ALA A 201 -15.15 3.67 -13.24
C ALA A 201 -16.34 4.00 -12.35
N PHE A 202 -16.08 4.08 -11.05
CA PHE A 202 -17.00 4.54 -10.02
C PHE A 202 -16.53 5.89 -9.51
N THR A 203 -17.43 6.87 -9.46
CA THR A 203 -17.13 8.19 -8.90
C THR A 203 -18.01 8.41 -7.67
N LEU A 204 -17.34 8.70 -6.55
CA LEU A 204 -17.93 8.98 -5.23
C LEU A 204 -17.47 10.36 -4.74
N PRO A 205 -18.12 10.95 -3.72
CA PRO A 205 -17.57 12.13 -3.05
C PRO A 205 -16.17 11.92 -2.47
N ALA A 206 -15.85 10.69 -2.06
CA ALA A 206 -14.54 10.32 -1.53
C ALA A 206 -13.43 10.28 -2.59
N GLY A 207 -13.74 9.94 -3.83
CA GLY A 207 -12.76 9.80 -4.92
C GLY A 207 -13.30 8.91 -6.04
N THR A 208 -12.42 8.59 -6.98
CA THR A 208 -12.74 7.76 -8.15
C THR A 208 -12.00 6.43 -8.09
N LEU A 209 -12.71 5.33 -8.34
CA LEU A 209 -12.11 4.00 -8.55
C LEU A 209 -12.32 3.59 -9.99
N ARG A 210 -11.22 3.26 -10.72
CA ARG A 210 -11.28 2.70 -12.07
C ARG A 210 -10.65 1.31 -12.09
N LEU A 211 -11.38 0.35 -12.63
CA LEU A 211 -10.90 -1.01 -12.91
C LEU A 211 -10.79 -1.18 -14.43
N ALA A 212 -9.62 -1.57 -14.94
CA ALA A 212 -9.36 -1.69 -16.37
C ALA A 212 -8.73 -3.05 -16.69
N GLU A 213 -9.13 -3.64 -17.81
CA GLU A 213 -8.49 -4.84 -18.32
C GLU A 213 -7.27 -4.45 -19.16
N ALA A 214 -6.07 -4.51 -18.55
CA ALA A 214 -4.84 -4.17 -19.24
C ALA A 214 -3.66 -4.99 -18.71
N GLU A 215 -2.74 -5.32 -19.61
CA GLU A 215 -1.48 -5.97 -19.26
C GLU A 215 -0.57 -5.01 -18.48
N ALA A 216 0.08 -5.50 -17.45
CA ALA A 216 0.98 -4.72 -16.60
C ALA A 216 2.09 -4.00 -17.40
N ALA A 217 2.67 -4.66 -18.38
CA ALA A 217 3.72 -4.08 -19.25
C ALA A 217 3.21 -2.96 -20.17
N ARG A 218 1.89 -2.75 -20.26
CA ARG A 218 1.27 -1.71 -21.12
C ARG A 218 0.70 -0.55 -20.32
N ALA A 219 1.05 -0.44 -19.04
CA ALA A 219 0.50 0.58 -18.15
C ALA A 219 0.68 2.02 -18.69
N ARG A 220 1.86 2.35 -19.23
CA ARG A 220 2.11 3.67 -19.83
C ARG A 220 1.17 3.98 -21.01
N GLU A 221 0.96 3.00 -21.87
CA GLU A 221 0.07 3.16 -23.03
C GLU A 221 -1.39 3.32 -22.59
N ALA A 222 -1.79 2.55 -21.57
CA ALA A 222 -3.16 2.54 -21.04
C ALA A 222 -3.51 3.82 -20.27
N PHE A 223 -2.58 4.36 -19.51
CA PHE A 223 -2.86 5.39 -18.50
C PHE A 223 -2.08 6.70 -18.72
N GLY A 224 -1.13 6.74 -19.65
CA GLY A 224 -0.32 7.92 -19.94
C GLY A 224 0.92 8.05 -19.05
N ALA A 225 1.83 8.92 -19.45
CA ALA A 225 3.03 9.26 -18.70
C ALA A 225 2.73 10.33 -17.64
N GLY A 226 3.45 10.30 -16.52
CA GLY A 226 3.37 11.35 -15.49
C GLY A 226 1.99 11.54 -14.88
N THR A 227 1.22 10.47 -14.76
CA THR A 227 -0.19 10.51 -14.32
C THR A 227 -0.35 10.29 -12.82
N PHE A 228 0.45 9.42 -12.23
CA PHE A 228 0.24 8.93 -10.87
C PHE A 228 1.24 9.51 -9.87
N ASP A 229 0.74 9.74 -8.65
CA ASP A 229 1.55 10.19 -7.50
C ASP A 229 2.23 9.01 -6.79
N LEU A 230 1.66 7.79 -6.91
CA LEU A 230 2.25 6.56 -6.41
C LEU A 230 1.76 5.34 -7.16
N LEU A 231 2.59 4.29 -7.13
CA LEU A 231 2.26 2.97 -7.63
C LEU A 231 2.53 1.94 -6.53
N CYS A 232 1.58 1.03 -6.34
CA CYS A 232 1.76 -0.11 -5.45
C CYS A 232 1.41 -1.39 -6.20
N ALA A 233 2.21 -2.43 -6.04
CA ALA A 233 1.88 -3.75 -6.56
C ALA A 233 2.29 -4.84 -5.56
N ASP A 234 1.33 -5.70 -5.20
CA ASP A 234 1.61 -6.95 -4.50
C ASP A 234 1.80 -8.04 -5.55
N LEU A 235 3.06 -8.38 -5.80
CA LEU A 235 3.43 -9.26 -6.91
C LEU A 235 3.04 -10.72 -6.63
N PRO A 236 2.68 -11.52 -7.64
CA PRO A 236 2.29 -12.91 -7.46
C PRO A 236 3.43 -13.76 -6.89
N TYR A 237 3.14 -14.59 -5.88
CA TYR A 237 4.13 -15.39 -5.14
C TYR A 237 4.47 -16.75 -5.76
N GLY A 238 3.85 -17.13 -6.87
CA GLY A 238 4.09 -18.43 -7.50
C GLY A 238 3.51 -18.56 -8.91
N VAL A 239 3.63 -19.75 -9.49
CA VAL A 239 3.26 -20.09 -10.89
C VAL A 239 1.74 -20.04 -11.17
N GLN A 240 0.92 -19.72 -10.19
CA GLN A 240 -0.56 -19.89 -10.23
C GLN A 240 -1.35 -18.80 -10.98
N HIS A 241 -0.73 -17.83 -11.57
CA HIS A 241 -1.45 -16.75 -12.27
C HIS A 241 -1.14 -16.76 -13.75
N GLY A 242 -1.65 -17.77 -14.50
CA GLY A 242 -1.92 -17.70 -15.93
C GLY A 242 -0.88 -17.09 -16.90
N ALA A 243 0.21 -16.56 -16.40
CA ALA A 243 1.28 -16.00 -17.19
C ALA A 243 2.31 -17.11 -17.45
N ASN A 244 2.47 -17.50 -18.71
CA ASN A 244 3.53 -18.40 -19.18
C ASN A 244 4.94 -17.80 -19.04
N MET A 245 5.13 -16.77 -18.20
CA MET A 245 6.35 -15.97 -18.10
C MET A 245 6.81 -15.89 -16.64
N PRO A 246 8.11 -16.13 -16.36
CA PRO A 246 8.68 -15.91 -15.03
C PRO A 246 8.50 -14.47 -14.56
N LEU A 247 8.28 -14.26 -13.24
CA LEU A 247 8.04 -12.93 -12.64
C LEU A 247 9.18 -11.96 -12.96
N GLU A 248 10.44 -12.40 -12.92
CA GLU A 248 11.59 -11.55 -13.28
C GLU A 248 11.48 -11.03 -14.73
N ALA A 249 11.08 -11.86 -15.67
CA ALA A 249 10.91 -11.47 -17.07
C ALA A 249 9.73 -10.49 -17.23
N LEU A 250 8.63 -10.72 -16.52
CA LEU A 250 7.50 -9.79 -16.49
C LEU A 250 7.93 -8.41 -15.97
N LEU A 251 8.67 -8.36 -14.86
CA LEU A 251 9.14 -7.11 -14.28
C LEU A 251 10.10 -6.36 -15.21
N ARG A 252 10.98 -7.05 -15.93
CA ARG A 252 11.84 -6.42 -16.95
C ARG A 252 11.05 -5.67 -18.02
N LEU A 253 9.88 -6.19 -18.39
CA LEU A 253 9.00 -5.55 -19.38
C LEU A 253 8.10 -4.47 -18.76
N ALA A 254 7.62 -4.68 -17.53
CA ALA A 254 6.62 -3.83 -16.91
C ALA A 254 7.21 -2.59 -16.22
N LEU A 255 8.35 -2.73 -15.51
CA LEU A 255 8.91 -1.66 -14.71
C LEU A 255 9.24 -0.37 -15.48
N PRO A 256 9.79 -0.39 -16.71
CA PRO A 256 9.97 0.83 -17.48
C PRO A 256 8.63 1.55 -17.76
N ALA A 257 7.58 0.79 -18.13
CA ALA A 257 6.26 1.35 -18.34
C ALA A 257 5.63 1.92 -17.06
N TRP A 258 5.84 1.23 -15.93
CA TRP A 258 5.38 1.70 -14.61
C TRP A 258 6.10 2.98 -14.18
N ALA A 259 7.42 3.03 -14.32
CA ALA A 259 8.22 4.22 -14.01
C ALA A 259 7.75 5.44 -14.79
N GLU A 260 7.45 5.28 -16.09
CA GLU A 260 6.96 6.37 -16.93
C GLU A 260 5.56 6.86 -16.55
N THR A 261 4.70 6.02 -15.94
CA THR A 261 3.36 6.45 -15.46
C THR A 261 3.42 7.34 -14.23
N LEU A 262 4.47 7.25 -13.43
CA LEU A 262 4.66 8.08 -12.24
C LEU A 262 5.00 9.52 -12.64
N LYS A 263 4.61 10.48 -11.82
CA LYS A 263 5.11 11.86 -11.86
C LYS A 263 6.57 11.93 -11.40
N HIS A 264 7.30 13.00 -11.72
CA HIS A 264 8.61 13.24 -11.11
C HIS A 264 8.49 13.40 -9.59
N GLY A 265 9.40 12.78 -8.84
CA GLY A 265 9.35 12.73 -7.38
C GLY A 265 8.30 11.77 -6.82
N ALA A 266 7.49 11.13 -7.64
CA ALA A 266 6.56 10.07 -7.23
C ALA A 266 7.29 8.75 -6.97
N ALA A 267 6.68 7.85 -6.21
CA ALA A 267 7.34 6.60 -5.82
C ALA A 267 6.47 5.36 -6.06
N MET A 268 7.13 4.22 -6.10
CA MET A 268 6.49 2.92 -6.10
C MET A 268 6.98 2.03 -4.96
N ALA A 269 6.09 1.16 -4.48
CA ALA A 269 6.41 0.10 -3.55
C ALA A 269 5.91 -1.24 -4.11
N LEU A 270 6.79 -2.23 -4.13
CA LEU A 270 6.52 -3.58 -4.63
C LEU A 270 6.70 -4.58 -3.51
N SER A 271 5.67 -5.39 -3.26
CA SER A 271 5.75 -6.55 -2.38
C SER A 271 6.01 -7.81 -3.21
N PHE A 272 6.90 -8.68 -2.75
CA PHE A 272 7.30 -9.89 -3.46
C PHE A 272 7.71 -11.01 -2.51
N ASN A 273 7.75 -12.25 -3.02
CA ASN A 273 8.28 -13.39 -2.27
C ASN A 273 9.80 -13.47 -2.45
N ALA A 274 10.57 -13.14 -1.40
CA ALA A 274 12.02 -13.13 -1.40
C ALA A 274 12.66 -14.52 -1.64
N GLN A 275 11.91 -15.63 -1.36
CA GLN A 275 12.38 -16.98 -1.65
C GLN A 275 12.43 -17.28 -3.17
N THR A 276 11.49 -16.70 -3.93
CA THR A 276 11.43 -16.92 -5.40
C THR A 276 12.15 -15.83 -6.18
N LEU A 277 12.12 -14.59 -5.70
CA LEU A 277 12.78 -13.44 -6.31
C LEU A 277 13.53 -12.64 -5.24
N PRO A 278 14.84 -12.83 -5.05
CA PRO A 278 15.63 -12.15 -4.04
C PRO A 278 15.58 -10.62 -4.16
N ALA A 279 15.54 -9.90 -3.02
CA ALA A 279 15.45 -8.45 -2.95
C ALA A 279 16.47 -7.73 -3.83
N ARG A 280 17.74 -8.19 -3.83
CA ARG A 280 18.80 -7.64 -4.69
C ARG A 280 18.44 -7.62 -6.18
N LYS A 281 17.69 -8.63 -6.66
CA LYS A 281 17.25 -8.68 -8.06
C LYS A 281 16.12 -7.69 -8.32
N VAL A 282 15.15 -7.57 -7.41
CA VAL A 282 14.07 -6.58 -7.53
C VAL A 282 14.65 -5.17 -7.55
N ARG A 283 15.57 -4.87 -6.63
CA ARG A 283 16.26 -3.58 -6.56
C ARG A 283 17.04 -3.29 -7.85
N ALA A 284 17.77 -4.26 -8.38
CA ALA A 284 18.48 -4.11 -9.64
C ALA A 284 17.54 -3.85 -10.83
N LEU A 285 16.36 -4.50 -10.86
CA LEU A 285 15.35 -4.28 -11.89
C LEU A 285 14.75 -2.86 -11.81
N LEU A 286 14.45 -2.38 -10.59
CA LEU A 286 13.97 -1.02 -10.34
C LEU A 286 15.01 0.02 -10.79
N ALA A 287 16.27 -0.15 -10.40
CA ALA A 287 17.36 0.73 -10.85
C ALA A 287 17.54 0.70 -12.37
N GLY A 288 17.46 -0.48 -12.99
CA GLY A 288 17.50 -0.65 -14.44
C GLY A 288 16.36 0.01 -15.20
N ALA A 289 15.23 0.27 -14.53
CA ALA A 289 14.10 1.03 -15.06
C ALA A 289 14.24 2.56 -14.85
N GLY A 290 15.41 3.04 -14.38
CA GLY A 290 15.68 4.46 -14.18
C GLY A 290 15.13 5.04 -12.87
N LEU A 291 14.79 4.18 -11.91
CA LEU A 291 14.30 4.60 -10.60
C LEU A 291 15.44 4.65 -9.57
N ARG A 292 15.37 5.59 -8.65
CA ARG A 292 16.24 5.65 -7.48
C ARG A 292 15.68 4.73 -6.38
N VAL A 293 16.32 3.61 -6.16
CA VAL A 293 15.93 2.63 -5.13
C VAL A 293 16.27 3.19 -3.75
N LEU A 294 15.37 2.99 -2.79
CA LEU A 294 15.61 3.30 -1.38
C LEU A 294 16.15 2.05 -0.68
N GLU A 295 17.35 2.19 -0.11
CA GLU A 295 18.08 1.13 0.57
C GLU A 295 18.69 1.68 1.86
N GLY A 296 18.97 0.80 2.81
CA GLY A 296 19.54 1.16 4.11
C GLY A 296 18.50 1.61 5.12
N GLY A 297 18.92 1.58 6.40
CA GLY A 297 18.05 1.96 7.52
C GLY A 297 16.76 1.15 7.53
N PRO A 298 15.60 1.81 7.76
CA PRO A 298 14.33 1.10 7.90
C PRO A 298 13.85 0.42 6.62
N TYR A 299 14.34 0.82 5.42
CA TYR A 299 13.95 0.21 4.14
C TYR A 299 14.49 -1.22 3.93
N ASP A 300 15.43 -1.68 4.77
CA ASP A 300 15.94 -3.06 4.75
C ASP A 300 15.26 -3.97 5.78
N HIS A 301 14.24 -3.51 6.51
CA HIS A 301 13.62 -4.22 7.62
C HIS A 301 12.22 -4.74 7.34
N PHE A 302 11.81 -4.83 6.05
CA PHE A 302 10.45 -5.28 5.69
C PHE A 302 10.35 -6.77 5.34
N GLU A 303 11.48 -7.49 5.28
CA GLU A 303 11.43 -8.95 5.10
C GLU A 303 10.80 -9.61 6.33
N HIS A 304 9.76 -10.45 6.10
CA HIS A 304 9.04 -11.15 7.14
C HIS A 304 8.48 -12.49 6.66
N TRP A 305 8.33 -13.41 7.58
CA TRP A 305 7.70 -14.71 7.31
C TRP A 305 6.18 -14.57 7.17
N VAL A 306 5.59 -15.24 6.18
CA VAL A 306 4.13 -15.32 5.98
C VAL A 306 3.65 -16.76 6.13
N GLU A 307 4.23 -17.69 5.39
CA GLU A 307 3.96 -19.12 5.44
C GLU A 307 5.20 -19.91 4.96
N GLN A 308 5.14 -21.25 5.01
CA GLN A 308 6.31 -22.09 4.71
C GLN A 308 7.01 -21.78 3.38
N ALA A 309 6.24 -21.46 2.34
CA ALA A 309 6.76 -21.18 1.00
C ALA A 309 6.84 -19.67 0.67
N VAL A 310 6.55 -18.79 1.64
CA VAL A 310 6.47 -17.34 1.41
C VAL A 310 7.20 -16.58 2.51
N THR A 311 8.31 -15.99 2.16
CA THR A 311 8.96 -14.90 2.89
C THR A 311 8.76 -13.64 2.06
N ARG A 312 7.99 -12.71 2.60
CA ARG A 312 7.63 -11.49 1.89
C ARG A 312 8.62 -10.39 2.19
N ASP A 313 8.97 -9.59 1.19
CA ASP A 313 9.75 -8.38 1.35
C ASP A 313 9.17 -7.23 0.52
N ILE A 314 9.62 -6.01 0.77
CA ILE A 314 9.17 -4.80 0.07
C ILE A 314 10.39 -4.07 -0.50
N ALA A 315 10.30 -3.67 -1.77
CA ALA A 315 11.24 -2.75 -2.39
C ALA A 315 10.54 -1.44 -2.74
N VAL A 316 11.18 -0.32 -2.42
CA VAL A 316 10.67 1.02 -2.64
C VAL A 316 11.62 1.80 -3.55
N ALA A 317 11.06 2.50 -4.52
CA ALA A 317 11.88 3.32 -5.44
C ALA A 317 11.13 4.58 -5.85
N VAL A 318 11.89 5.62 -6.14
CA VAL A 318 11.40 6.97 -6.50
C VAL A 318 11.74 7.26 -7.95
N ARG A 319 10.82 7.85 -8.71
CA ARG A 319 11.10 8.43 -10.02
C ARG A 319 11.84 9.74 -9.82
N PRO A 320 13.11 9.86 -10.28
CA PRO A 320 13.89 11.09 -10.16
C PRO A 320 13.30 12.27 -10.93
#